data_4398c860edddf63234206e4c4126d21b
#
_entry.id   4398c860edddf63234206e4c4126d21b
#
_cell.length_a   1.000
_cell.length_b   1.000
_cell.length_c   1.000
_cell.angle_alpha   90.00
_cell.angle_beta   90.00
_cell.angle_gamma   90.00
#
_symmetry.space_group_name_H-M   'P 1'
#
loop_
_entity.id
_entity.type
_entity.pdbx_description
1 polymer ?
#
loop_
_entity_poly.entity_id
_entity_poly.type
_entity_poly.pdbx_seq_one_letter_code
_entity_poly.pdbx_strand_id
1 'polypeptide(L)'
;MNQLLSGLRAAAEPTRLRILALCARGELTVSDLTAILGQSQPRVSRHLKVLVEAGLLQRLREGTWAFYRLSDTGAAAGLARGLVGFIPEGNDVVARDRERLEAVKSLRADIASSFFRRNAGEWDDIRKLYINDEEVERTLLALLPQREVHSLLDIGTGTGRILEVFGKEIDRGVGIDLSREMLAVARVNLDKLGLLNCHVRYGDMNQLPLTYESFDAVTFHLVLHYAEDPAAAIREAVRFLDPGGRLVVVDFAPHEEEKLRTEHAHRWLGFEDGEVRSWFKAAGLTPGRTVRLPGNPLTVCLWPATRDGAKARAGVPAAALEART
;
A
#
# COMPACT_ATOMS: atom_id res chain seq x y z
N MET A 1 -17.45 24.62 -7.32
CA MET A 1 -18.70 24.37 -8.08
C MET A 1 -18.45 23.54 -9.36
N ASN A 2 -17.52 23.92 -10.24
CA ASN A 2 -17.29 23.21 -11.52
C ASN A 2 -16.92 21.73 -11.34
N GLN A 3 -16.05 21.41 -10.37
CA GLN A 3 -15.63 20.02 -10.09
C GLN A 3 -16.78 19.16 -9.55
N LEU A 4 -17.61 19.71 -8.66
CA LEU A 4 -18.82 19.04 -8.17
C LEU A 4 -19.77 18.69 -9.31
N LEU A 5 -20.07 19.67 -10.18
CA LEU A 5 -20.93 19.45 -11.34
C LEU A 5 -20.35 18.45 -12.33
N SER A 6 -19.04 18.48 -12.56
CA SER A 6 -18.35 17.49 -13.40
C SER A 6 -18.50 16.07 -12.83
N GLY A 7 -18.27 15.89 -11.53
CA GLY A 7 -18.43 14.59 -10.86
C GLY A 7 -19.87 14.08 -10.91
N LEU A 8 -20.86 14.93 -10.62
CA LEU A 8 -22.27 14.55 -10.70
C LEU A 8 -22.69 14.15 -12.12
N ARG A 9 -22.28 14.92 -13.16
CA ARG A 9 -22.52 14.54 -14.57
C ARG A 9 -21.82 13.23 -14.93
N ALA A 10 -20.58 13.03 -14.44
CA ALA A 10 -19.85 11.79 -14.67
C ALA A 10 -20.53 10.59 -14.01
N ALA A 11 -21.16 10.74 -12.86
CA ALA A 11 -21.86 9.66 -12.17
C ALA A 11 -23.30 9.42 -12.72
N ALA A 12 -23.93 10.38 -13.38
CA ALA A 12 -25.33 10.36 -13.82
C ALA A 12 -25.61 9.36 -14.94
N GLU A 13 -25.28 8.07 -14.72
CA GLU A 13 -25.58 6.95 -15.61
C GLU A 13 -25.53 5.64 -14.80
N PRO A 14 -26.48 4.71 -14.97
CA PRO A 14 -26.61 3.53 -14.12
C PRO A 14 -25.36 2.66 -14.07
N THR A 15 -24.68 2.42 -15.21
CA THR A 15 -23.46 1.58 -15.24
C THR A 15 -22.31 2.24 -14.48
N ARG A 16 -22.22 3.58 -14.54
CA ARG A 16 -21.15 4.30 -13.84
C ARG A 16 -21.34 4.27 -12.33
N LEU A 17 -22.59 4.37 -11.83
CA LEU A 17 -22.89 4.19 -10.42
C LEU A 17 -22.54 2.76 -9.94
N ARG A 18 -22.85 1.72 -10.74
CA ARG A 18 -22.48 0.35 -10.47
C ARG A 18 -20.95 0.17 -10.40
N ILE A 19 -20.20 0.78 -11.32
CA ILE A 19 -18.74 0.78 -11.30
C ILE A 19 -18.21 1.44 -10.02
N LEU A 20 -18.75 2.58 -9.61
CA LEU A 20 -18.36 3.25 -8.36
C LEU A 20 -18.63 2.35 -7.15
N ALA A 21 -19.81 1.71 -7.08
CA ALA A 21 -20.16 0.78 -6.01
C ALA A 21 -19.21 -0.43 -5.93
N LEU A 22 -18.78 -0.95 -7.07
CA LEU A 22 -17.84 -2.06 -7.17
C LEU A 22 -16.44 -1.63 -6.75
N CYS A 23 -15.92 -0.52 -7.28
CA CYS A 23 -14.60 0.02 -6.98
C CYS A 23 -14.46 0.55 -5.54
N ALA A 24 -15.58 0.79 -4.84
CA ALA A 24 -15.58 1.10 -3.41
C ALA A 24 -15.28 -0.13 -2.52
N ARG A 25 -15.31 -1.34 -3.10
CA ARG A 25 -15.11 -2.62 -2.39
C ARG A 25 -13.76 -3.26 -2.69
N GLY A 26 -12.86 -2.55 -3.36
CA GLY A 26 -11.51 -3.00 -3.67
C GLY A 26 -11.04 -2.59 -5.07
N GLU A 27 -9.83 -2.99 -5.39
CA GLU A 27 -9.20 -2.70 -6.68
C GLU A 27 -9.64 -3.71 -7.75
N LEU A 28 -10.17 -3.21 -8.87
CA LEU A 28 -10.69 -4.04 -9.95
C LEU A 28 -10.04 -3.68 -11.29
N THR A 29 -9.76 -4.70 -12.11
CA THR A 29 -9.30 -4.52 -13.48
C THR A 29 -10.47 -4.29 -14.43
N VAL A 30 -10.18 -3.85 -15.67
CA VAL A 30 -11.20 -3.78 -16.72
C VAL A 30 -11.83 -5.15 -16.98
N SER A 31 -11.03 -6.22 -16.95
CA SER A 31 -11.51 -7.59 -17.14
C SER A 31 -12.49 -8.02 -16.05
N ASP A 32 -12.18 -7.72 -14.79
CA ASP A 32 -13.09 -8.01 -13.68
C ASP A 32 -14.42 -7.27 -13.84
N LEU A 33 -14.34 -5.96 -14.09
CA LEU A 33 -15.54 -5.14 -14.29
C LEU A 33 -16.36 -5.59 -15.48
N THR A 34 -15.71 -6.03 -16.56
CA THR A 34 -16.38 -6.62 -17.74
C THR A 34 -17.13 -7.89 -17.36
N ALA A 35 -16.49 -8.78 -16.60
CA ALA A 35 -17.12 -10.04 -16.14
C ALA A 35 -18.28 -9.77 -15.18
N ILE A 36 -18.11 -8.87 -14.20
CA ILE A 36 -19.12 -8.54 -13.20
C ILE A 36 -20.33 -7.86 -13.84
N LEU A 37 -20.11 -6.86 -14.68
CA LEU A 37 -21.17 -6.05 -15.30
C LEU A 37 -21.88 -6.77 -16.45
N GLY A 38 -21.26 -7.80 -17.03
CA GLY A 38 -21.78 -8.48 -18.23
C GLY A 38 -21.80 -7.58 -19.45
N GLN A 39 -20.85 -6.65 -19.59
CA GLN A 39 -20.76 -5.67 -20.67
C GLN A 39 -19.44 -5.82 -21.45
N SER A 40 -19.41 -5.35 -22.70
CA SER A 40 -18.20 -5.42 -23.50
C SER A 40 -17.09 -4.51 -22.96
N GLN A 41 -15.83 -4.95 -23.10
CA GLN A 41 -14.66 -4.21 -22.65
C GLN A 41 -14.59 -2.76 -23.19
N PRO A 42 -14.90 -2.46 -24.49
CA PRO A 42 -14.89 -1.10 -24.98
C PRO A 42 -15.91 -0.20 -24.27
N ARG A 43 -17.08 -0.76 -23.88
CA ARG A 43 -18.12 0.00 -23.17
C ARG A 43 -17.69 0.30 -21.74
N VAL A 44 -17.19 -0.71 -21.03
CA VAL A 44 -16.64 -0.53 -19.67
C VAL A 44 -15.50 0.47 -19.67
N SER A 45 -14.56 0.38 -20.62
CA SER A 45 -13.43 1.29 -20.74
C SER A 45 -13.84 2.75 -20.95
N ARG A 46 -14.92 3.02 -21.72
CA ARG A 46 -15.47 4.39 -21.89
C ARG A 46 -16.02 4.94 -20.58
N HIS A 47 -16.79 4.13 -19.83
CA HIS A 47 -17.30 4.53 -18.51
C HIS A 47 -16.19 4.82 -17.52
N LEU A 48 -15.17 3.95 -17.45
CA LEU A 48 -13.98 4.13 -16.62
C LEU A 48 -13.24 5.42 -16.94
N LYS A 49 -13.04 5.72 -18.24
CA LYS A 49 -12.39 6.96 -18.68
C LYS A 49 -13.12 8.19 -18.13
N VAL A 50 -14.44 8.26 -18.27
CA VAL A 50 -15.26 9.38 -17.78
C VAL A 50 -15.13 9.55 -16.26
N LEU A 51 -15.16 8.43 -15.51
CA LEU A 51 -15.07 8.48 -14.04
C LEU A 51 -13.65 8.89 -13.56
N VAL A 52 -12.60 8.45 -14.25
CA VAL A 52 -11.22 8.86 -13.97
C VAL A 52 -10.97 10.32 -14.28
N GLU A 53 -11.45 10.81 -15.45
CA GLU A 53 -11.34 12.23 -15.84
C GLU A 53 -12.08 13.16 -14.87
N ALA A 54 -13.19 12.71 -14.28
CA ALA A 54 -13.91 13.44 -13.24
C ALA A 54 -13.30 13.32 -11.84
N GLY A 55 -12.23 12.50 -11.66
CA GLY A 55 -11.56 12.28 -10.39
C GLY A 55 -12.36 11.42 -9.39
N LEU A 56 -13.42 10.72 -9.83
CA LEU A 56 -14.21 9.82 -8.99
C LEU A 56 -13.54 8.45 -8.82
N LEU A 57 -12.74 8.04 -9.80
CA LEU A 57 -11.89 6.84 -9.75
C LEU A 57 -10.42 7.20 -9.95
N GLN A 58 -9.57 6.42 -9.31
CA GLN A 58 -8.13 6.39 -9.60
C GLN A 58 -7.82 5.19 -10.51
N ARG A 59 -6.88 5.40 -11.42
CA ARG A 59 -6.33 4.35 -12.30
C ARG A 59 -4.88 4.09 -11.92
N LEU A 60 -4.57 2.88 -11.51
CA LEU A 60 -3.24 2.41 -11.16
C LEU A 60 -2.73 1.49 -12.28
N ARG A 61 -1.57 1.80 -12.86
CA ARG A 61 -0.96 0.99 -13.92
C ARG A 61 0.06 0.02 -13.32
N GLU A 62 -0.04 -1.26 -13.74
CA GLU A 62 0.93 -2.30 -13.44
C GLU A 62 1.38 -2.98 -14.74
N GLY A 63 2.33 -2.38 -15.44
CA GLY A 63 2.73 -2.82 -16.77
C GLY A 63 1.57 -2.77 -17.78
N THR A 64 1.13 -3.94 -18.27
CA THR A 64 -0.02 -4.07 -19.19
C THR A 64 -1.38 -4.04 -18.47
N TRP A 65 -1.41 -4.15 -17.16
CA TRP A 65 -2.63 -4.17 -16.35
C TRP A 65 -2.98 -2.76 -15.88
N ALA A 66 -4.27 -2.52 -15.68
CA ALA A 66 -4.78 -1.31 -15.08
C ALA A 66 -5.83 -1.68 -14.03
N PHE A 67 -5.59 -1.26 -12.81
CA PHE A 67 -6.53 -1.37 -11.69
C PHE A 67 -7.27 -0.06 -11.51
N TYR A 68 -8.52 -0.16 -11.09
CA TYR A 68 -9.40 0.97 -10.81
C TYR A 68 -9.94 0.84 -9.39
N ARG A 69 -9.93 1.94 -8.65
CA ARG A 69 -10.47 2.04 -7.30
C ARG A 69 -11.19 3.35 -7.10
N LEU A 70 -12.01 3.45 -6.07
CA LEU A 70 -12.62 4.72 -5.68
C LEU A 70 -11.53 5.72 -5.29
N SER A 71 -11.66 6.99 -5.69
CA SER A 71 -10.71 8.03 -5.28
C SER A 71 -10.77 8.23 -3.77
N ASP A 72 -9.62 8.16 -3.12
CA ASP A 72 -9.43 8.40 -1.68
C ASP A 72 -8.76 9.75 -1.39
N THR A 73 -8.20 10.38 -2.42
CA THR A 73 -7.49 11.66 -2.36
C THR A 73 -8.09 12.67 -3.33
N GLY A 74 -7.79 13.96 -3.12
CA GLY A 74 -8.24 15.03 -3.97
C GLY A 74 -9.68 15.48 -3.69
N ALA A 75 -10.09 16.56 -4.36
CA ALA A 75 -11.35 17.24 -4.09
C ALA A 75 -12.63 16.45 -4.47
N ALA A 76 -12.50 15.40 -5.31
CA ALA A 76 -13.63 14.54 -5.70
C ALA A 76 -13.81 13.29 -4.79
N ALA A 77 -12.86 13.00 -3.89
CA ALA A 77 -12.93 11.82 -3.03
C ALA A 77 -14.15 11.80 -2.12
N GLY A 78 -14.49 12.95 -1.51
CA GLY A 78 -15.69 13.08 -0.69
C GLY A 78 -16.97 12.88 -1.49
N LEU A 79 -17.03 13.39 -2.71
CA LEU A 79 -18.16 13.20 -3.62
C LEU A 79 -18.29 11.73 -4.03
N ALA A 80 -17.18 11.07 -4.37
CA ALA A 80 -17.19 9.67 -4.76
C ALA A 80 -17.76 8.76 -3.65
N ARG A 81 -17.31 8.96 -2.40
CA ARG A 81 -17.85 8.25 -1.22
C ARG A 81 -19.33 8.55 -0.98
N GLY A 82 -19.72 9.83 -1.06
CA GLY A 82 -21.11 10.24 -0.89
C GLY A 82 -22.05 9.61 -1.92
N LEU A 83 -21.63 9.59 -3.20
CA LEU A 83 -22.40 8.95 -4.27
C LEU A 83 -22.62 7.45 -4.04
N VAL A 84 -21.60 6.75 -3.58
CA VAL A 84 -21.71 5.31 -3.24
C VAL A 84 -22.68 5.11 -2.08
N GLY A 85 -22.65 5.98 -1.06
CA GLY A 85 -23.56 5.92 0.09
C GLY A 85 -25.04 6.15 -0.25
N PHE A 86 -25.33 6.82 -1.37
CA PHE A 86 -26.72 7.01 -1.85
C PHE A 86 -27.25 5.83 -2.67
N ILE A 87 -26.43 4.85 -3.03
CA ILE A 87 -26.88 3.69 -3.80
C ILE A 87 -27.70 2.76 -2.89
N PRO A 88 -28.98 2.46 -3.20
CA PRO A 88 -29.82 1.64 -2.33
C PRO A 88 -29.26 0.23 -2.20
N GLU A 89 -29.10 -0.25 -0.96
CA GLU A 89 -28.58 -1.60 -0.68
C GLU A 89 -29.48 -2.72 -1.22
N GLY A 90 -30.80 -2.51 -1.24
CA GLY A 90 -31.79 -3.47 -1.72
C GLY A 90 -31.99 -3.50 -3.25
N ASN A 91 -31.13 -2.84 -4.03
CA ASN A 91 -31.23 -2.88 -5.48
C ASN A 91 -30.76 -4.23 -6.05
N ASP A 92 -31.65 -4.97 -6.72
CA ASP A 92 -31.38 -6.31 -7.26
C ASP A 92 -30.19 -6.37 -8.23
N VAL A 93 -29.95 -5.29 -8.98
CA VAL A 93 -28.81 -5.24 -9.91
C VAL A 93 -27.50 -5.12 -9.14
N VAL A 94 -27.47 -4.26 -8.12
CA VAL A 94 -26.31 -4.09 -7.25
C VAL A 94 -26.04 -5.35 -6.43
N ALA A 95 -27.09 -6.04 -5.97
CA ALA A 95 -26.95 -7.31 -5.26
C ALA A 95 -26.29 -8.39 -6.16
N ARG A 96 -26.76 -8.55 -7.39
CA ARG A 96 -26.15 -9.46 -8.37
C ARG A 96 -24.70 -9.09 -8.73
N ASP A 97 -24.40 -7.80 -8.80
CA ASP A 97 -23.02 -7.36 -9.02
C ASP A 97 -22.11 -7.73 -7.85
N ARG A 98 -22.63 -7.65 -6.61
CA ARG A 98 -21.90 -8.10 -5.40
C ARG A 98 -21.59 -9.59 -5.44
N GLU A 99 -22.56 -10.43 -5.79
CA GLU A 99 -22.36 -11.88 -5.92
C GLU A 99 -21.27 -12.21 -6.94
N ARG A 100 -21.29 -11.55 -8.10
CA ARG A 100 -20.26 -11.72 -9.13
C ARG A 100 -18.90 -11.20 -8.69
N LEU A 101 -18.85 -10.11 -7.92
CA LEU A 101 -17.62 -9.61 -7.32
C LEU A 101 -17.01 -10.64 -6.36
N GLU A 102 -17.82 -11.27 -5.50
CA GLU A 102 -17.33 -12.31 -4.60
C GLU A 102 -16.77 -13.52 -5.36
N ALA A 103 -17.40 -13.91 -6.47
CA ALA A 103 -16.87 -14.96 -7.34
C ALA A 103 -15.50 -14.59 -7.96
N VAL A 104 -15.33 -13.34 -8.41
CA VAL A 104 -14.03 -12.82 -8.90
C VAL A 104 -12.97 -12.82 -7.80
N LYS A 105 -13.34 -12.38 -6.59
CA LYS A 105 -12.44 -12.38 -5.42
C LYS A 105 -12.04 -13.82 -5.02
N SER A 106 -12.98 -14.76 -5.03
CA SER A 106 -12.68 -16.18 -4.76
C SER A 106 -11.68 -16.74 -5.78
N LEU A 107 -11.87 -16.49 -7.07
CA LEU A 107 -10.94 -16.96 -8.10
C LEU A 107 -9.54 -16.38 -7.91
N ARG A 108 -9.43 -15.10 -7.56
CA ARG A 108 -8.14 -14.47 -7.24
C ARG A 108 -7.49 -15.12 -6.01
N ALA A 109 -8.28 -15.43 -4.97
CA ALA A 109 -7.81 -16.11 -3.78
C ALA A 109 -7.25 -17.50 -4.09
N ASP A 110 -7.87 -18.26 -5.00
CA ASP A 110 -7.39 -19.58 -5.42
C ASP A 110 -6.06 -19.48 -6.18
N ILE A 111 -5.94 -18.50 -7.07
CA ILE A 111 -4.69 -18.24 -7.81
C ILE A 111 -3.57 -17.84 -6.84
N ALA A 112 -3.82 -16.89 -5.93
CA ALA A 112 -2.87 -16.45 -4.92
C ALA A 112 -2.45 -17.60 -3.99
N SER A 113 -3.39 -18.43 -3.54
CA SER A 113 -3.11 -19.61 -2.71
C SER A 113 -2.26 -20.65 -3.45
N SER A 114 -2.49 -20.82 -4.75
CA SER A 114 -1.69 -21.73 -5.58
C SER A 114 -0.24 -21.23 -5.75
N PHE A 115 -0.06 -19.92 -5.93
CA PHE A 115 1.26 -19.29 -5.96
C PHE A 115 1.97 -19.46 -4.61
N PHE A 116 1.29 -19.15 -3.50
CA PHE A 116 1.85 -19.26 -2.16
C PHE A 116 2.29 -20.69 -1.84
N ARG A 117 1.47 -21.71 -2.13
CA ARG A 117 1.82 -23.11 -1.92
C ARG A 117 3.07 -23.56 -2.70
N ARG A 118 3.28 -23.04 -3.90
CA ARG A 118 4.47 -23.38 -4.70
C ARG A 118 5.75 -22.79 -4.15
N ASN A 119 5.67 -21.63 -3.50
CA ASN A 119 6.84 -20.90 -2.98
C ASN A 119 6.97 -20.97 -1.44
N ALA A 120 6.04 -21.64 -0.75
CA ALA A 120 6.00 -21.69 0.72
C ALA A 120 7.27 -22.28 1.33
N GLY A 121 7.87 -23.29 0.66
CA GLY A 121 9.11 -23.92 1.15
C GLY A 121 10.27 -22.94 1.25
N GLU A 122 10.48 -22.10 0.22
CA GLU A 122 11.55 -21.10 0.21
C GLU A 122 11.38 -20.04 1.31
N TRP A 123 10.15 -19.63 1.58
CA TRP A 123 9.84 -18.65 2.61
C TRP A 123 9.96 -19.20 4.01
N ASP A 124 9.53 -20.46 4.22
CA ASP A 124 9.64 -21.13 5.51
C ASP A 124 11.12 -21.40 5.87
N ASP A 125 11.97 -21.65 4.89
CA ASP A 125 13.40 -21.86 5.11
C ASP A 125 14.09 -20.56 5.54
N ILE A 126 13.76 -19.41 4.95
CA ILE A 126 14.28 -18.10 5.41
C ILE A 126 13.77 -17.78 6.80
N ARG A 127 12.48 -17.99 7.08
CA ARG A 127 11.87 -17.69 8.39
C ARG A 127 12.48 -18.50 9.53
N LYS A 128 12.97 -19.70 9.26
CA LYS A 128 13.67 -20.53 10.27
C LYS A 128 15.05 -19.99 10.68
N LEU A 129 15.61 -19.06 9.89
CA LEU A 129 16.94 -18.51 10.12
C LEU A 129 16.96 -17.33 11.09
N TYR A 130 15.81 -16.76 11.45
CA TYR A 130 15.73 -15.61 12.36
C TYR A 130 14.63 -15.78 13.40
N ILE A 131 14.45 -14.78 14.26
CA ILE A 131 13.46 -14.75 15.32
C ILE A 131 12.04 -14.71 14.77
N ASN A 132 11.06 -15.15 15.59
CA ASN A 132 9.63 -15.13 15.23
C ASN A 132 9.17 -13.75 14.75
N ASP A 133 8.48 -13.71 13.60
CA ASP A 133 7.91 -12.52 12.99
C ASP A 133 7.07 -11.67 13.98
N GLU A 134 6.34 -12.31 14.93
CA GLU A 134 5.55 -11.62 15.93
C GLU A 134 6.38 -10.69 16.85
N GLU A 135 7.62 -11.04 17.15
CA GLU A 135 8.50 -10.19 17.96
C GLU A 135 9.03 -9.01 17.15
N VAL A 136 9.34 -9.24 15.88
CA VAL A 136 9.73 -8.18 14.94
C VAL A 136 8.58 -7.18 14.77
N GLU A 137 7.36 -7.67 14.51
CA GLU A 137 6.16 -6.87 14.35
C GLU A 137 5.82 -6.07 15.61
N ARG A 138 5.88 -6.70 16.80
CA ARG A 138 5.67 -6.02 18.08
C ARG A 138 6.66 -4.89 18.30
N THR A 139 7.93 -5.12 17.94
CA THR A 139 8.98 -4.11 18.04
C THR A 139 8.75 -2.98 17.05
N LEU A 140 8.35 -3.29 15.82
CA LEU A 140 8.01 -2.29 14.82
C LEU A 140 6.84 -1.41 15.27
N LEU A 141 5.78 -2.01 15.82
CA LEU A 141 4.64 -1.29 16.41
C LEU A 141 5.05 -0.35 17.56
N ALA A 142 6.03 -0.76 18.37
CA ALA A 142 6.57 0.08 19.45
C ALA A 142 7.36 1.29 18.91
N LEU A 143 8.06 1.13 17.78
CA LEU A 143 8.81 2.19 17.11
C LEU A 143 7.91 3.14 16.31
N LEU A 144 6.77 2.64 15.84
CA LEU A 144 5.74 3.37 15.08
C LEU A 144 4.41 3.34 15.85
N PRO A 145 4.25 4.11 16.94
CA PRO A 145 3.02 4.09 17.74
C PRO A 145 1.80 4.43 16.88
N GLN A 146 0.81 3.55 16.86
CA GLN A 146 -0.40 3.65 16.04
C GLN A 146 -1.17 4.97 16.24
N ARG A 147 -1.13 5.54 17.46
CA ARG A 147 -1.77 6.84 17.76
C ARG A 147 -1.13 8.04 17.03
N GLU A 148 0.05 7.86 16.47
CA GLU A 148 0.82 8.91 15.80
C GLU A 148 0.96 8.67 14.30
N VAL A 149 0.57 7.48 13.83
CA VAL A 149 0.66 7.05 12.43
C VAL A 149 -0.75 6.95 11.86
N HIS A 150 -1.14 7.88 11.01
CA HIS A 150 -2.40 7.88 10.28
C HIS A 150 -2.23 7.39 8.84
N SER A 151 -1.03 7.53 8.29
CA SER A 151 -0.70 7.10 6.93
C SER A 151 0.64 6.37 6.90
N LEU A 152 0.67 5.22 6.24
CA LEU A 152 1.82 4.32 6.14
C LEU A 152 2.16 4.00 4.69
N LEU A 153 3.44 4.13 4.33
CA LEU A 153 4.02 3.60 3.10
C LEU A 153 4.93 2.42 3.44
N ASP A 154 4.62 1.24 2.90
CA ASP A 154 5.42 0.02 3.07
C ASP A 154 6.11 -0.34 1.75
N ILE A 155 7.43 -0.20 1.70
CA ILE A 155 8.24 -0.40 0.51
C ILE A 155 8.82 -1.81 0.53
N GLY A 156 8.57 -2.56 -0.56
CA GLY A 156 8.80 -4.01 -0.60
C GLY A 156 7.76 -4.76 0.22
N THR A 157 6.49 -4.37 0.04
CA THR A 157 5.38 -4.85 0.89
C THR A 157 5.12 -6.35 0.79
N GLY A 158 5.64 -7.01 -0.26
CA GLY A 158 5.46 -8.44 -0.48
C GLY A 158 3.99 -8.82 -0.48
N THR A 159 3.62 -9.71 0.43
CA THR A 159 2.22 -10.18 0.62
C THR A 159 1.33 -9.22 1.42
N GLY A 160 1.82 -8.02 1.74
CA GLY A 160 1.07 -6.98 2.45
C GLY A 160 1.05 -7.13 3.98
N ARG A 161 2.00 -7.90 4.56
CA ARG A 161 1.97 -8.22 5.99
C ARG A 161 2.01 -6.98 6.90
N ILE A 162 2.83 -5.99 6.59
CA ILE A 162 2.91 -4.77 7.40
C ILE A 162 1.61 -3.95 7.29
N LEU A 163 0.99 -3.92 6.10
CA LEU A 163 -0.33 -3.30 5.94
C LEU A 163 -1.43 -4.04 6.73
N GLU A 164 -1.35 -5.38 6.89
CA GLU A 164 -2.27 -6.13 7.75
C GLU A 164 -2.12 -5.74 9.21
N VAL A 165 -0.86 -5.61 9.68
CA VAL A 165 -0.52 -5.28 11.07
C VAL A 165 -1.03 -3.89 11.46
N PHE A 166 -0.89 -2.91 10.57
CA PHE A 166 -1.26 -1.51 10.84
C PHE A 166 -2.65 -1.13 10.35
N GLY A 167 -3.22 -1.86 9.38
CA GLY A 167 -4.33 -1.41 8.56
C GLY A 167 -5.62 -1.05 9.30
N LYS A 168 -5.88 -1.64 10.47
CA LYS A 168 -7.07 -1.33 11.28
C LYS A 168 -6.98 -0.01 12.03
N GLU A 169 -5.76 0.47 12.27
CA GLU A 169 -5.47 1.61 13.14
C GLU A 169 -5.06 2.86 12.36
N ILE A 170 -4.81 2.72 11.05
CA ILE A 170 -4.41 3.82 10.17
C ILE A 170 -5.56 4.25 9.25
N ASP A 171 -5.55 5.52 8.85
CA ASP A 171 -6.53 6.05 7.89
C ASP A 171 -6.20 5.61 6.45
N ARG A 172 -4.90 5.39 6.16
CA ARG A 172 -4.43 5.04 4.82
C ARG A 172 -3.13 4.23 4.85
N GLY A 173 -3.09 3.12 4.11
CA GLY A 173 -1.90 2.31 3.86
C GLY A 173 -1.60 2.16 2.37
N VAL A 174 -0.33 2.29 1.98
CA VAL A 174 0.13 2.02 0.61
C VAL A 174 1.33 1.08 0.67
N GLY A 175 1.22 -0.07 0.00
CA GLY A 175 2.33 -1.01 -0.19
C GLY A 175 2.86 -0.93 -1.62
N ILE A 176 4.19 -1.01 -1.78
CA ILE A 176 4.83 -1.02 -3.09
C ILE A 176 5.73 -2.24 -3.21
N ASP A 177 5.64 -2.95 -4.32
CA ASP A 177 6.48 -4.11 -4.62
C ASP A 177 6.72 -4.27 -6.13
N LEU A 178 7.85 -4.89 -6.50
CA LEU A 178 8.18 -5.24 -7.89
C LEU A 178 7.59 -6.57 -8.35
N SER A 179 7.14 -7.43 -7.43
CA SER A 179 6.51 -8.71 -7.76
C SER A 179 5.00 -8.56 -7.87
N ARG A 180 4.49 -8.78 -9.07
CA ARG A 180 3.03 -8.79 -9.32
C ARG A 180 2.34 -9.94 -8.62
N GLU A 181 3.02 -11.06 -8.48
CA GLU A 181 2.55 -12.26 -7.80
C GLU A 181 2.36 -11.96 -6.32
N MET A 182 3.33 -11.29 -5.68
CA MET A 182 3.23 -10.83 -4.31
C MET A 182 2.07 -9.86 -4.12
N LEU A 183 1.96 -8.87 -5.00
CA LEU A 183 0.87 -7.90 -4.96
C LEU A 183 -0.51 -8.56 -5.16
N ALA A 184 -0.60 -9.62 -5.97
CA ALA A 184 -1.84 -10.38 -6.10
C ALA A 184 -2.22 -11.07 -4.77
N VAL A 185 -1.25 -11.64 -4.06
CA VAL A 185 -1.46 -12.21 -2.71
C VAL A 185 -1.84 -11.12 -1.72
N ALA A 186 -1.12 -10.00 -1.72
CA ALA A 186 -1.40 -8.87 -0.83
C ALA A 186 -2.85 -8.37 -0.97
N ARG A 187 -3.34 -8.20 -2.20
CA ARG A 187 -4.75 -7.81 -2.45
C ARG A 187 -5.73 -8.78 -1.84
N VAL A 188 -5.48 -10.08 -1.98
CA VAL A 188 -6.35 -11.12 -1.39
C VAL A 188 -6.33 -11.05 0.14
N ASN A 189 -5.16 -10.85 0.74
CA ASN A 189 -5.01 -10.75 2.19
C ASN A 189 -5.74 -9.52 2.73
N LEU A 190 -5.55 -8.34 2.12
CA LEU A 190 -6.22 -7.11 2.50
C LEU A 190 -7.74 -7.20 2.33
N ASP A 191 -8.21 -7.81 1.23
CA ASP A 191 -9.63 -8.06 0.98
C ASP A 191 -10.25 -8.96 2.06
N LYS A 192 -9.59 -10.06 2.44
CA LYS A 192 -10.06 -10.98 3.49
C LYS A 192 -10.22 -10.31 4.85
N LEU A 193 -9.34 -9.35 5.15
CA LEU A 193 -9.37 -8.59 6.39
C LEU A 193 -10.27 -7.35 6.34
N GLY A 194 -10.86 -7.04 5.16
CA GLY A 194 -11.71 -5.88 4.96
C GLY A 194 -10.97 -4.54 5.03
N LEU A 195 -9.66 -4.53 4.77
CA LEU A 195 -8.80 -3.35 4.86
C LEU A 195 -8.91 -2.50 3.58
N LEU A 196 -10.04 -1.85 3.39
CA LEU A 196 -10.34 -1.02 2.21
C LEU A 196 -9.53 0.30 2.16
N ASN A 197 -8.92 0.68 3.26
CA ASN A 197 -8.02 1.83 3.40
C ASN A 197 -6.57 1.49 3.02
N CYS A 198 -6.25 0.21 2.79
CA CYS A 198 -4.93 -0.25 2.39
C CYS A 198 -4.92 -0.68 0.93
N HIS A 199 -3.89 -0.26 0.19
CA HIS A 199 -3.76 -0.52 -1.24
C HIS A 199 -2.34 -0.91 -1.59
N VAL A 200 -2.17 -1.67 -2.67
CA VAL A 200 -0.84 -2.04 -3.15
C VAL A 200 -0.62 -1.59 -4.59
N ARG A 201 0.63 -1.25 -4.92
CA ARG A 201 1.04 -0.74 -6.24
C ARG A 201 2.32 -1.41 -6.70
N TYR A 202 2.37 -1.71 -7.98
CA TYR A 202 3.61 -2.14 -8.63
C TYR A 202 4.57 -0.96 -8.77
N GLY A 203 5.81 -1.12 -8.32
CA GLY A 203 6.83 -0.07 -8.42
C GLY A 203 8.19 -0.50 -7.90
N ASP A 204 9.21 0.21 -8.37
CA ASP A 204 10.59 0.07 -7.93
C ASP A 204 10.84 0.97 -6.71
N MET A 205 11.52 0.43 -5.69
CA MET A 205 11.90 1.18 -4.49
C MET A 205 12.85 2.36 -4.78
N ASN A 206 13.57 2.33 -5.92
CA ASN A 206 14.45 3.42 -6.35
C ASN A 206 13.71 4.52 -7.13
N GLN A 207 12.48 4.25 -7.59
CA GLN A 207 11.63 5.19 -8.30
C GLN A 207 10.16 4.90 -7.97
N LEU A 208 9.69 5.41 -6.85
CA LEU A 208 8.36 5.13 -6.35
C LEU A 208 7.27 5.73 -7.25
N PRO A 209 6.22 4.97 -7.60
CA PRO A 209 5.13 5.41 -8.48
C PRO A 209 4.13 6.31 -7.73
N LEU A 210 4.64 7.29 -6.99
CA LEU A 210 3.89 8.23 -6.17
C LEU A 210 4.13 9.66 -6.70
N THR A 211 3.11 10.54 -6.63
CA THR A 211 3.22 11.87 -7.23
C THR A 211 3.20 13.00 -6.20
N TYR A 212 2.10 13.15 -5.47
CA TYR A 212 1.90 14.22 -4.47
C TYR A 212 1.48 13.66 -3.12
N GLU A 213 1.84 12.41 -2.86
CA GLU A 213 1.48 11.72 -1.65
C GLU A 213 2.57 11.89 -0.61
N SER A 214 2.20 11.98 0.65
CA SER A 214 3.11 11.93 1.78
C SER A 214 2.54 11.07 2.90
N PHE A 215 3.41 10.61 3.81
CA PHE A 215 3.07 9.62 4.82
C PHE A 215 3.70 9.96 6.16
N ASP A 216 2.98 9.66 7.24
CA ASP A 216 3.50 9.78 8.61
C ASP A 216 4.60 8.77 8.90
N ALA A 217 4.51 7.59 8.30
CA ALA A 217 5.50 6.55 8.46
C ALA A 217 5.85 5.87 7.12
N VAL A 218 7.12 5.46 7.01
CA VAL A 218 7.63 4.65 5.91
C VAL A 218 8.36 3.45 6.48
N THR A 219 8.11 2.27 5.93
CA THR A 219 8.77 1.02 6.31
C THR A 219 9.48 0.37 5.13
N PHE A 220 10.65 -0.21 5.40
CA PHE A 220 11.28 -1.27 4.62
C PHE A 220 11.33 -2.49 5.53
N HIS A 221 10.63 -3.55 5.19
CA HIS A 221 10.56 -4.74 6.02
C HIS A 221 11.14 -5.96 5.30
N LEU A 222 12.36 -6.36 5.65
CA LEU A 222 13.11 -7.48 5.08
C LEU A 222 13.16 -7.42 3.54
N VAL A 223 13.54 -6.25 3.01
CA VAL A 223 13.56 -6.01 1.56
C VAL A 223 14.77 -5.22 1.09
N LEU A 224 15.41 -4.43 1.98
CA LEU A 224 16.49 -3.54 1.57
C LEU A 224 17.72 -4.30 1.11
N HIS A 225 17.90 -5.54 1.58
CA HIS A 225 18.97 -6.45 1.15
C HIS A 225 18.87 -6.88 -0.33
N TYR A 226 17.73 -6.64 -1.01
CA TYR A 226 17.60 -6.82 -2.47
C TYR A 226 17.99 -5.57 -3.26
N ALA A 227 18.08 -4.41 -2.63
CA ALA A 227 18.36 -3.15 -3.30
C ALA A 227 19.72 -3.14 -3.98
N GLU A 228 19.80 -2.56 -5.19
CA GLU A 228 21.08 -2.32 -5.85
C GLU A 228 21.86 -1.21 -5.13
N ASP A 229 21.18 -0.12 -4.78
CA ASP A 229 21.70 0.99 -3.95
C ASP A 229 20.72 1.25 -2.78
N PRO A 230 20.97 0.67 -1.59
CA PRO A 230 20.15 0.91 -0.40
C PRO A 230 20.03 2.37 0.00
N ALA A 231 21.11 3.14 -0.18
CA ALA A 231 21.11 4.56 0.13
C ALA A 231 20.20 5.35 -0.83
N ALA A 232 20.15 4.98 -2.12
CA ALA A 232 19.23 5.59 -3.08
C ALA A 232 17.77 5.26 -2.75
N ALA A 233 17.47 4.02 -2.39
CA ALA A 233 16.12 3.61 -1.97
C ALA A 233 15.64 4.41 -0.75
N ILE A 234 16.50 4.61 0.25
CA ILE A 234 16.21 5.45 1.42
C ILE A 234 15.98 6.90 1.01
N ARG A 235 16.84 7.48 0.17
CA ARG A 235 16.65 8.86 -0.33
C ARG A 235 15.33 9.04 -1.07
N GLU A 236 14.94 8.07 -1.89
CA GLU A 236 13.64 8.10 -2.60
C GLU A 236 12.48 8.03 -1.61
N ALA A 237 12.53 7.14 -0.62
CA ALA A 237 11.50 6.98 0.42
C ALA A 237 11.26 8.28 1.22
N VAL A 238 12.34 9.01 1.56
CA VAL A 238 12.26 10.27 2.34
C VAL A 238 11.50 11.37 1.61
N ARG A 239 11.42 11.34 0.28
CA ARG A 239 10.62 12.31 -0.50
C ARG A 239 9.14 12.26 -0.14
N PHE A 240 8.67 11.09 0.27
CA PHE A 240 7.28 10.80 0.61
C PHE A 240 7.01 10.73 2.12
N LEU A 241 8.01 11.03 2.94
CA LEU A 241 7.86 11.09 4.39
C LEU A 241 7.49 12.52 4.81
N ASP A 242 6.47 12.69 5.63
CA ASP A 242 6.07 13.99 6.16
C ASP A 242 7.15 14.60 7.09
N PRO A 243 7.23 15.93 7.22
CA PRO A 243 8.00 16.56 8.30
C PRO A 243 7.55 16.02 9.66
N GLY A 244 8.49 15.59 10.50
CA GLY A 244 8.21 14.88 11.76
C GLY A 244 7.81 13.41 11.59
N GLY A 245 7.73 12.90 10.35
CA GLY A 245 7.44 11.51 10.05
C GLY A 245 8.59 10.57 10.41
N ARG A 246 8.30 9.29 10.50
CA ARG A 246 9.24 8.23 10.90
C ARG A 246 9.50 7.24 9.77
N LEU A 247 10.76 6.89 9.58
CA LEU A 247 11.17 5.80 8.70
C LEU A 247 11.78 4.69 9.55
N VAL A 248 11.40 3.44 9.30
CA VAL A 248 12.00 2.27 9.96
C VAL A 248 12.45 1.30 8.89
N VAL A 249 13.74 0.96 8.92
CA VAL A 249 14.30 -0.18 8.17
C VAL A 249 14.36 -1.37 9.11
N VAL A 250 13.79 -2.48 8.68
CA VAL A 250 13.88 -3.79 9.34
C VAL A 250 14.64 -4.69 8.39
N ASP A 251 15.83 -5.14 8.78
CA ASP A 251 16.65 -6.04 7.96
C ASP A 251 17.69 -6.76 8.82
N PHE A 252 18.55 -7.56 8.24
CA PHE A 252 19.53 -8.36 8.94
C PHE A 252 20.77 -7.56 9.35
N ALA A 253 21.32 -7.86 10.52
CA ALA A 253 22.70 -7.52 10.85
C ALA A 253 23.66 -8.28 9.92
N PRO A 254 24.93 -7.85 9.74
CA PRO A 254 25.91 -8.60 8.94
C PRO A 254 26.01 -10.07 9.36
N HIS A 255 26.03 -10.95 8.36
CA HIS A 255 26.09 -12.40 8.54
C HIS A 255 26.85 -13.07 7.37
N GLU A 256 27.15 -14.38 7.52
CA GLU A 256 27.93 -15.17 6.55
C GLU A 256 27.09 -16.24 5.83
N GLU A 257 25.75 -16.15 5.86
CA GLU A 257 24.84 -17.11 5.24
C GLU A 257 24.80 -16.94 3.72
N GLU A 258 25.82 -17.45 3.00
CA GLU A 258 25.96 -17.35 1.54
C GLU A 258 24.80 -18.00 0.76
N LYS A 259 24.08 -18.94 1.36
CA LYS A 259 22.86 -19.51 0.76
C LYS A 259 21.82 -18.45 0.42
N LEU A 260 21.69 -17.40 1.23
CA LEU A 260 20.75 -16.32 0.96
C LEU A 260 21.10 -15.58 -0.32
N ARG A 261 22.39 -15.46 -0.66
CA ARG A 261 22.83 -14.85 -1.91
C ARG A 261 22.62 -15.78 -3.10
N THR A 262 22.94 -17.06 -2.97
CA THR A 262 22.92 -18.02 -4.08
C THR A 262 21.54 -18.59 -4.39
N GLU A 263 20.69 -18.77 -3.37
CA GLU A 263 19.39 -19.42 -3.49
C GLU A 263 18.21 -18.42 -3.38
N HIS A 264 18.40 -17.26 -2.68
CA HIS A 264 17.34 -16.31 -2.37
C HIS A 264 17.59 -14.90 -2.91
N ALA A 265 18.56 -14.74 -3.81
CA ALA A 265 18.86 -13.49 -4.52
C ALA A 265 19.19 -12.28 -3.63
N HIS A 266 19.63 -12.48 -2.39
CA HIS A 266 20.13 -11.40 -1.55
C HIS A 266 21.38 -10.78 -2.17
N ARG A 267 21.40 -9.47 -2.38
CA ARG A 267 22.57 -8.72 -2.81
C ARG A 267 23.48 -8.40 -1.64
N TRP A 268 22.88 -8.15 -0.47
CA TRP A 268 23.56 -7.80 0.78
C TRP A 268 23.33 -8.88 1.83
N LEU A 269 24.38 -9.26 2.53
CA LEU A 269 24.32 -10.19 3.67
C LEU A 269 24.25 -9.39 4.98
N GLY A 270 23.19 -8.59 5.09
CA GLY A 270 22.94 -7.69 6.22
C GLY A 270 23.68 -6.36 6.14
N PHE A 271 23.44 -5.50 7.11
CA PHE A 271 23.93 -4.13 7.15
C PHE A 271 24.53 -3.77 8.51
N GLU A 272 25.63 -3.02 8.48
CA GLU A 272 26.22 -2.45 9.69
C GLU A 272 25.42 -1.24 10.19
N ASP A 273 25.31 -1.09 11.51
CA ASP A 273 24.62 0.07 12.11
C ASP A 273 25.16 1.40 11.60
N GLY A 274 26.50 1.48 11.44
CA GLY A 274 27.19 2.67 10.95
C GLY A 274 26.78 3.07 9.53
N GLU A 275 26.63 2.09 8.66
CA GLU A 275 26.21 2.29 7.26
C GLU A 275 24.78 2.82 7.18
N VAL A 276 23.83 2.13 7.80
CA VAL A 276 22.41 2.54 7.77
C VAL A 276 22.24 3.94 8.37
N ARG A 277 22.92 4.22 9.49
CA ARG A 277 22.92 5.57 10.12
C ARG A 277 23.52 6.63 9.21
N SER A 278 24.54 6.30 8.42
CA SER A 278 25.14 7.22 7.46
C SER A 278 24.19 7.54 6.31
N TRP A 279 23.47 6.54 5.78
CA TRP A 279 22.43 6.72 4.74
C TRP A 279 21.28 7.59 5.22
N PHE A 280 20.80 7.38 6.45
CA PHE A 280 19.77 8.23 7.06
C PHE A 280 20.21 9.69 7.14
N LYS A 281 21.42 9.95 7.67
CA LYS A 281 21.95 11.32 7.75
C LYS A 281 22.11 11.97 6.37
N ALA A 282 22.62 11.22 5.38
CA ALA A 282 22.76 11.69 4.01
C ALA A 282 21.40 11.99 3.35
N ALA A 283 20.35 11.31 3.77
CA ALA A 283 18.97 11.56 3.33
C ALA A 283 18.23 12.64 4.14
N GLY A 284 18.90 13.31 5.11
CA GLY A 284 18.29 14.36 5.94
C GLY A 284 17.41 13.84 7.08
N LEU A 285 17.66 12.61 7.54
CA LEU A 285 16.99 12.03 8.69
C LEU A 285 17.85 12.04 9.93
N THR A 286 17.23 12.15 11.09
CA THR A 286 17.86 11.97 12.41
C THR A 286 17.73 10.51 12.84
N PRO A 287 18.85 9.71 12.89
CA PRO A 287 18.81 8.32 13.27
C PRO A 287 18.47 8.12 14.74
N GLY A 288 17.52 7.25 15.04
CA GLY A 288 17.17 6.80 16.39
C GLY A 288 18.09 5.69 16.93
N ARG A 289 17.69 5.10 18.04
CA ARG A 289 18.37 3.93 18.63
C ARG A 289 18.01 2.68 17.87
N THR A 290 18.99 1.93 17.37
CA THR A 290 18.80 0.61 16.76
C THR A 290 18.31 -0.40 17.80
N VAL A 291 17.33 -1.21 17.43
CA VAL A 291 16.90 -2.38 18.20
C VAL A 291 17.40 -3.64 17.49
N ARG A 292 18.03 -4.53 18.23
CA ARG A 292 18.53 -5.81 17.71
C ARG A 292 17.74 -6.94 18.34
N LEU A 293 17.24 -7.83 17.51
CA LEU A 293 16.52 -9.04 17.89
C LEU A 293 17.35 -10.25 17.50
N PRO A 294 18.11 -10.82 18.45
CA PRO A 294 18.98 -11.96 18.17
C PRO A 294 18.16 -13.18 17.75
N GLY A 295 18.53 -13.78 16.63
CA GLY A 295 18.03 -15.06 16.15
C GLY A 295 19.18 -16.03 15.93
N ASN A 296 18.93 -17.19 15.35
CA ASN A 296 19.94 -18.20 15.08
C ASN A 296 19.71 -18.80 13.67
N PRO A 297 20.58 -18.52 12.69
CA PRO A 297 21.84 -17.75 12.81
C PRO A 297 21.67 -16.23 12.62
N LEU A 298 20.51 -15.72 12.16
CA LEU A 298 20.35 -14.32 11.75
C LEU A 298 19.82 -13.44 12.88
N THR A 299 20.43 -12.27 13.06
CA THR A 299 19.91 -11.21 13.93
C THR A 299 19.14 -10.21 13.09
N VAL A 300 17.88 -9.93 13.44
CA VAL A 300 17.08 -8.86 12.82
C VAL A 300 17.37 -7.56 13.54
N CYS A 301 17.61 -6.50 12.78
CA CYS A 301 17.80 -5.15 13.27
C CYS A 301 16.66 -4.26 12.80
N LEU A 302 16.20 -3.39 13.71
CA LEU A 302 15.26 -2.33 13.38
C LEU A 302 15.99 -0.99 13.56
N TRP A 303 16.15 -0.25 12.47
CA TRP A 303 16.78 1.07 12.46
C TRP A 303 15.70 2.13 12.26
N PRO A 304 15.29 2.82 13.33
CA PRO A 304 14.36 3.95 13.22
C PRO A 304 15.11 5.23 12.88
N ALA A 305 14.46 6.11 12.12
CA ALA A 305 14.91 7.48 11.89
C ALA A 305 13.71 8.43 11.79
N THR A 306 13.91 9.71 12.04
CA THR A 306 12.87 10.73 12.00
C THR A 306 13.27 11.83 11.02
N ARG A 307 12.32 12.31 10.22
CA ARG A 307 12.50 13.51 9.40
C ARG A 307 12.27 14.73 10.28
N ASP A 308 13.24 15.64 10.32
CA ASP A 308 13.13 16.87 11.11
C ASP A 308 11.96 17.74 10.61
N GLY A 309 11.33 18.47 11.53
CA GLY A 309 10.17 19.33 11.27
C GLY A 309 8.98 19.02 12.18
N ALA A 310 8.13 20.01 12.41
CA ALA A 310 6.88 19.78 13.11
C ALA A 310 5.89 19.12 12.16
N LYS A 311 5.21 18.03 12.60
CA LYS A 311 4.04 17.50 11.89
C LYS A 311 3.07 18.64 11.64
N ALA A 312 2.71 18.88 10.39
CA ALA A 312 1.54 19.68 10.07
C ALA A 312 0.35 18.95 10.71
N ARG A 313 -0.17 19.47 11.83
CA ARG A 313 -1.45 18.98 12.39
C ARG A 313 -2.41 19.00 11.21
N ALA A 314 -3.12 17.90 10.95
CA ALA A 314 -4.24 17.85 10.04
C ALA A 314 -5.25 18.91 10.48
N GLY A 315 -5.07 20.14 9.96
CA GLY A 315 -5.85 21.31 10.28
C GLY A 315 -7.11 21.23 9.46
N VAL A 316 -8.23 21.35 10.13
CA VAL A 316 -9.51 21.84 9.60
C VAL A 316 -9.24 22.78 8.41
N PRO A 317 -9.82 22.54 7.21
CA PRO A 317 -9.58 23.41 6.07
C PRO A 317 -9.92 24.85 6.44
N ALA A 318 -9.02 25.78 6.13
CA ALA A 318 -9.07 27.21 6.43
C ALA A 318 -10.22 27.98 5.71
N ALA A 319 -11.40 27.40 5.61
CA ALA A 319 -12.59 27.97 5.02
C ALA A 319 -13.64 28.42 6.06
N ALA A 320 -13.29 28.47 7.35
CA ALA A 320 -14.24 28.84 8.41
C ALA A 320 -13.85 30.12 9.19
N LEU A 321 -12.91 30.93 8.70
CA LEU A 321 -12.47 32.13 9.44
C LEU A 321 -12.78 33.47 8.75
N GLU A 322 -13.56 33.53 7.67
CA GLU A 322 -13.98 34.81 7.02
C GLU A 322 -15.47 35.07 7.09
N ALA A 323 -16.17 34.63 8.11
CA ALA A 323 -17.58 34.96 8.33
C ALA A 323 -17.83 35.45 9.76
N ARG A 324 -17.02 36.39 10.26
CA ARG A 324 -17.33 37.26 11.42
C ARG A 324 -16.48 38.51 11.38
N THR A 325 -16.87 39.45 10.55
CA THR A 325 -16.79 40.91 10.80
C THR A 325 -17.89 41.58 10.04
#